data_bbedc43869e6d2644b6de4c72cbd8041
#
_entry.id   bbedc43869e6d2644b6de4c72cbd8041
#
_cell.length_a   1.000
_cell.length_b   1.000
_cell.length_c   1.000
_cell.angle_alpha   90.00
_cell.angle_beta   90.00
_cell.angle_gamma   90.00
#
_symmetry.space_group_name_H-M   'P 1'
#
loop_
_entity.id
_entity.type
_entity.pdbx_description
1 polymer ?
#
loop_
_entity_poly.entity_id
_entity_poly.type
_entity_poly.pdbx_seq_one_letter_code
_entity_poly.pdbx_strand_id
1 'polypeptide(L)'
;MTSRLARLIENLACANCGRTFSRDGDALSCDGCGANARVRRDAVIFGEGSGDAPDPWLRSIKERVKTATPRLYGWLIAAVSPVHAIDVAAPLFDEVDPSTHFVLDYGSGPIRLHPDVINVDITPYPGVDLVVAGTPLPLRDGCVDAIVSVAVLEHVDAPHAVVRDFERLLKPGGRLQVYVPFMQGVHGAPDDFQRWTPHGLEKLFERFDDRRVVVAAGPTSALVWILQEWFAITFSFGSRALYRLLYMIGFIFTPLKFLDAALRHHPMASKIASGYLITARRRMTTQ
;
A
#
# COMPACT_ATOMS: atom_id res chain seq x y z
N MET A 1 -7.08 -20.28 -15.72
CA MET A 1 -7.23 -18.85 -15.40
C MET A 1 -7.91 -18.78 -14.03
N THR A 2 -7.31 -18.10 -13.06
CA THR A 2 -7.92 -17.95 -11.73
C THR A 2 -9.16 -17.04 -11.81
N SER A 3 -10.09 -17.18 -10.84
CA SER A 3 -11.29 -16.32 -10.76
C SER A 3 -10.94 -14.82 -10.68
N ARG A 4 -9.85 -14.48 -9.98
CA ARG A 4 -9.32 -13.11 -9.89
C ARG A 4 -8.89 -12.56 -11.24
N LEU A 5 -8.08 -13.31 -12.00
CA LEU A 5 -7.62 -12.88 -13.32
C LEU A 5 -8.76 -12.68 -14.30
N ALA A 6 -9.78 -13.57 -14.26
CA ALA A 6 -10.99 -13.39 -15.06
C ALA A 6 -11.71 -12.09 -14.71
N ARG A 7 -11.98 -11.87 -13.41
CA ARG A 7 -12.62 -10.65 -12.90
C ARG A 7 -11.81 -9.40 -13.25
N LEU A 8 -10.48 -9.45 -13.15
CA LEU A 8 -9.61 -8.34 -13.54
C LEU A 8 -9.75 -8.01 -15.03
N ILE A 9 -9.64 -9.03 -15.92
CA ILE A 9 -9.70 -8.83 -17.37
C ILE A 9 -11.07 -8.27 -17.80
N GLU A 10 -12.18 -8.75 -17.23
CA GLU A 10 -13.52 -8.24 -17.49
C GLU A 10 -13.68 -6.75 -17.12
N ASN A 11 -12.89 -6.24 -16.18
CA ASN A 11 -12.93 -4.86 -15.71
C ASN A 11 -11.84 -3.97 -16.33
N LEU A 12 -11.01 -4.50 -17.24
CA LEU A 12 -10.02 -3.69 -17.94
C LEU A 12 -10.69 -2.65 -18.86
N ALA A 13 -10.14 -1.44 -18.82
CA ALA A 13 -10.42 -0.39 -19.79
C ALA A 13 -9.13 0.39 -20.06
N CYS A 14 -8.90 0.76 -21.30
CA CYS A 14 -7.68 1.45 -21.70
C CYS A 14 -7.58 2.82 -21.02
N ALA A 15 -6.50 3.06 -20.29
CA ALA A 15 -6.25 4.35 -19.64
C ALA A 15 -6.19 5.54 -20.62
N ASN A 16 -5.85 5.29 -21.90
CA ASN A 16 -5.70 6.34 -22.91
C ASN A 16 -7.02 6.70 -23.62
N CYS A 17 -7.90 5.72 -23.88
CA CYS A 17 -9.09 5.93 -24.72
C CYS A 17 -10.39 5.33 -24.17
N GLY A 18 -10.34 4.67 -23.00
CA GLY A 18 -11.52 4.09 -22.33
C GLY A 18 -12.08 2.82 -22.98
N ARG A 19 -11.52 2.35 -24.12
CA ARG A 19 -12.00 1.14 -24.81
C ARG A 19 -11.57 -0.12 -24.11
N THR A 20 -12.25 -1.22 -24.42
CA THR A 20 -11.95 -2.58 -23.95
C THR A 20 -10.66 -3.13 -24.55
N PHE A 21 -10.22 -4.26 -23.99
CA PHE A 21 -9.10 -5.01 -24.53
C PHE A 21 -9.58 -6.33 -25.13
N SER A 22 -9.17 -6.60 -26.37
CA SER A 22 -9.26 -7.94 -26.96
C SER A 22 -8.04 -8.79 -26.57
N ARG A 23 -8.30 -10.07 -26.31
CA ARG A 23 -7.26 -11.01 -25.90
C ARG A 23 -6.95 -11.99 -27.02
N ASP A 24 -5.65 -12.13 -27.35
CA ASP A 24 -5.13 -13.17 -28.23
C ASP A 24 -3.98 -13.90 -27.51
N GLY A 25 -4.26 -15.13 -27.06
CA GLY A 25 -3.34 -15.89 -26.22
C GLY A 25 -2.98 -15.17 -24.92
N ASP A 26 -1.68 -14.76 -24.82
CA ASP A 26 -1.16 -13.99 -23.69
C ASP A 26 -1.08 -12.46 -23.98
N ALA A 27 -1.46 -12.03 -25.16
CA ALA A 27 -1.50 -10.62 -25.50
C ALA A 27 -2.88 -10.01 -25.25
N LEU A 28 -2.88 -8.78 -24.75
CA LEU A 28 -4.07 -7.93 -24.64
C LEU A 28 -3.81 -6.68 -25.49
N SER A 29 -4.71 -6.36 -26.41
CA SER A 29 -4.62 -5.19 -27.27
C SER A 29 -5.87 -4.34 -27.14
N CYS A 30 -5.70 -3.04 -26.95
CA CYS A 30 -6.82 -2.11 -26.86
C CYS A 30 -7.54 -1.97 -28.22
N ASP A 31 -8.85 -2.19 -28.24
CA ASP A 31 -9.70 -2.13 -29.43
C ASP A 31 -9.79 -0.73 -30.05
N GLY A 32 -9.30 0.31 -29.37
CA GLY A 32 -9.37 1.69 -29.83
C GLY A 32 -8.03 2.28 -30.27
N CYS A 33 -7.00 2.22 -29.44
CA CYS A 33 -5.71 2.90 -29.69
C CYS A 33 -4.54 1.96 -29.84
N GLY A 34 -4.73 0.64 -29.78
CA GLY A 34 -3.67 -0.36 -29.91
C GLY A 34 -2.70 -0.44 -28.73
N ALA A 35 -3.01 0.20 -27.60
CA ALA A 35 -2.21 0.03 -26.38
C ALA A 35 -2.21 -1.45 -25.95
N ASN A 36 -1.04 -1.94 -25.55
CA ASN A 36 -0.81 -3.37 -25.32
C ASN A 36 -0.52 -3.68 -23.85
N ALA A 37 -0.97 -4.84 -23.42
CA ALA A 37 -0.57 -5.48 -22.17
C ALA A 37 -0.30 -6.97 -22.42
N ARG A 38 0.30 -7.63 -21.45
CA ARG A 38 0.58 -9.07 -21.52
C ARG A 38 0.05 -9.77 -20.27
N VAL A 39 -0.50 -10.95 -20.49
CA VAL A 39 -0.84 -11.86 -19.40
C VAL A 39 0.34 -12.81 -19.20
N ARG A 40 0.99 -12.73 -18.05
CA ARG A 40 2.09 -13.66 -17.70
C ARG A 40 1.71 -14.36 -16.40
N ARG A 41 1.71 -15.69 -16.42
CA ARG A 41 1.22 -16.53 -15.30
C ARG A 41 -0.20 -16.09 -14.94
N ASP A 42 -0.42 -15.49 -13.77
CA ASP A 42 -1.73 -15.00 -13.29
C ASP A 42 -1.77 -13.47 -13.14
N ALA A 43 -0.93 -12.74 -13.89
CA ALA A 43 -0.85 -11.28 -13.83
C ALA A 43 -1.05 -10.62 -15.21
N VAL A 44 -1.70 -9.46 -15.21
CA VAL A 44 -1.75 -8.54 -16.35
C VAL A 44 -0.65 -7.49 -16.17
N ILE A 45 0.20 -7.32 -17.20
CA ILE A 45 1.37 -6.44 -17.14
C ILE A 45 1.24 -5.37 -18.23
N PHE A 46 1.17 -4.11 -17.81
CA PHE A 46 1.24 -2.93 -18.67
C PHE A 46 2.64 -2.32 -18.62
N GLY A 47 3.30 -2.25 -19.78
CA GLY A 47 4.66 -1.73 -19.86
C GLY A 47 5.72 -2.70 -19.33
N GLU A 48 6.97 -2.25 -19.30
CA GLU A 48 8.04 -2.92 -18.59
C GLU A 48 8.02 -2.36 -17.15
N GLY A 49 7.65 -3.18 -16.18
CA GLY A 49 7.60 -2.74 -14.78
C GLY A 49 8.93 -2.10 -14.37
N SER A 50 8.89 -0.82 -14.06
CA SER A 50 10.06 -0.04 -13.64
C SER A 50 10.23 -0.16 -12.13
N GLY A 51 10.62 -1.31 -11.65
CA GLY A 51 11.08 -1.44 -10.27
C GLY A 51 12.57 -1.78 -10.31
N ASP A 52 13.44 -0.86 -9.88
CA ASP A 52 14.77 -1.24 -9.48
C ASP A 52 14.64 -2.26 -8.35
N ALA A 53 14.89 -3.52 -8.71
CA ALA A 53 14.86 -4.58 -7.73
C ALA A 53 15.97 -4.32 -6.71
N PRO A 54 15.67 -4.30 -5.40
CA PRO A 54 16.72 -4.21 -4.40
C PRO A 54 17.76 -5.30 -4.63
N ASP A 55 19.02 -5.03 -4.21
CA ASP A 55 20.20 -5.86 -4.42
C ASP A 55 19.85 -7.36 -4.51
N PRO A 56 20.16 -8.04 -5.63
CA PRO A 56 19.72 -9.41 -5.90
C PRO A 56 20.12 -10.41 -4.81
N TRP A 57 21.21 -10.13 -4.10
CA TRP A 57 21.73 -11.00 -3.04
C TRP A 57 20.89 -10.93 -1.74
N LEU A 58 20.59 -9.70 -1.28
CA LEU A 58 19.71 -9.49 -0.10
C LEU A 58 18.27 -9.97 -0.40
N ARG A 59 17.82 -9.77 -1.62
CA ARG A 59 16.52 -10.24 -2.11
C ARG A 59 16.41 -11.76 -2.05
N SER A 60 17.45 -12.49 -2.51
CA SER A 60 17.43 -13.96 -2.56
C SER A 60 17.34 -14.60 -1.16
N ILE A 61 18.04 -14.04 -0.17
CA ILE A 61 17.99 -14.51 1.22
C ILE A 61 16.63 -14.18 1.85
N LYS A 62 16.16 -12.95 1.69
CA LYS A 62 14.88 -12.48 2.22
C LYS A 62 13.71 -13.28 1.65
N GLU A 63 13.72 -13.54 0.34
CA GLU A 63 12.69 -14.34 -0.33
C GLU A 63 12.75 -15.82 0.05
N ARG A 64 13.94 -16.40 0.20
CA ARG A 64 14.09 -17.80 0.67
C ARG A 64 13.53 -17.99 2.09
N VAL A 65 13.83 -17.10 3.01
CA VAL A 65 13.28 -17.15 4.38
C VAL A 65 11.77 -16.94 4.37
N LYS A 66 11.29 -15.97 3.59
CA LYS A 66 9.87 -15.67 3.44
C LYS A 66 9.06 -16.84 2.86
N THR A 67 9.61 -17.51 1.81
CA THR A 67 8.92 -18.63 1.15
C THR A 67 9.03 -19.92 1.96
N ALA A 68 10.17 -20.19 2.61
CA ALA A 68 10.38 -21.39 3.41
C ALA A 68 9.60 -21.39 4.73
N THR A 69 9.48 -20.21 5.37
CA THR A 69 8.86 -20.08 6.70
C THR A 69 8.08 -18.76 6.82
N PRO A 70 6.95 -18.59 6.09
CA PRO A 70 6.24 -17.32 6.03
C PRO A 70 5.72 -16.83 7.39
N ARG A 71 5.30 -17.74 8.28
CA ARG A 71 4.85 -17.38 9.64
C ARG A 71 5.99 -16.87 10.50
N LEU A 72 7.16 -17.56 10.46
CA LEU A 72 8.35 -17.12 11.18
C LEU A 72 8.87 -15.79 10.66
N TYR A 73 8.90 -15.63 9.33
CA TYR A 73 9.28 -14.35 8.71
C TYR A 73 8.34 -13.22 9.13
N GLY A 74 7.02 -13.43 9.08
CA GLY A 74 6.03 -12.46 9.54
C GLY A 74 6.22 -12.09 11.02
N TRP A 75 6.47 -13.08 11.88
CA TRP A 75 6.76 -12.84 13.29
C TRP A 75 8.07 -12.06 13.49
N LEU A 76 9.14 -12.42 12.79
CA LEU A 76 10.42 -11.69 12.85
C LEU A 76 10.27 -10.24 12.40
N ILE A 77 9.58 -9.99 11.26
CA ILE A 77 9.32 -8.62 10.80
C ILE A 77 8.47 -7.86 11.81
N ALA A 78 7.42 -8.47 12.34
CA ALA A 78 6.61 -7.86 13.39
C ALA A 78 7.42 -7.58 14.67
N ALA A 79 8.38 -8.41 15.02
CA ALA A 79 9.24 -8.20 16.17
C ALA A 79 10.23 -7.05 15.99
N VAL A 80 10.89 -6.97 14.81
CA VAL A 80 11.93 -5.94 14.55
C VAL A 80 11.36 -4.62 14.06
N SER A 81 10.18 -4.59 13.41
CA SER A 81 9.56 -3.35 12.99
C SER A 81 9.37 -2.40 14.17
N PRO A 82 9.78 -1.14 14.11
CA PRO A 82 9.50 -0.17 15.17
C PRO A 82 8.02 0.20 15.27
N VAL A 83 7.22 -0.15 14.26
CA VAL A 83 5.80 0.23 14.18
C VAL A 83 4.90 -0.92 14.63
N HIS A 84 3.95 -0.60 15.51
CA HIS A 84 2.82 -1.44 15.86
C HIS A 84 1.52 -0.78 15.34
N ALA A 85 1.16 -1.14 14.11
CA ALA A 85 -0.07 -0.66 13.49
C ALA A 85 -1.25 -1.63 13.75
N ILE A 86 -2.46 -1.11 13.66
CA ILE A 86 -3.68 -1.94 13.57
C ILE A 86 -3.69 -2.70 12.24
N ASP A 87 -4.47 -3.75 12.18
CA ASP A 87 -4.81 -4.37 10.90
C ASP A 87 -5.66 -3.38 10.09
N VAL A 88 -5.09 -2.91 8.97
CA VAL A 88 -5.73 -1.89 8.13
C VAL A 88 -6.86 -2.50 7.29
N ALA A 89 -6.76 -3.76 6.94
CA ALA A 89 -7.67 -4.41 6.00
C ALA A 89 -8.88 -5.07 6.70
N ALA A 90 -8.69 -5.64 7.89
CA ALA A 90 -9.73 -6.39 8.58
C ALA A 90 -11.05 -5.62 8.74
N PRO A 91 -11.08 -4.34 9.18
CA PRO A 91 -12.36 -3.62 9.31
C PRO A 91 -13.08 -3.40 7.97
N LEU A 92 -12.35 -3.36 6.85
CA LEU A 92 -12.95 -3.27 5.52
C LEU A 92 -13.58 -4.60 5.14
N PHE A 93 -12.90 -5.71 5.40
CA PHE A 93 -13.37 -7.05 5.02
C PHE A 93 -14.56 -7.53 5.87
N ASP A 94 -14.76 -6.96 7.06
CA ASP A 94 -15.98 -7.15 7.85
C ASP A 94 -17.23 -6.53 7.17
N GLU A 95 -17.03 -5.52 6.31
CA GLU A 95 -18.12 -4.83 5.61
C GLU A 95 -18.23 -5.21 4.12
N VAL A 96 -17.12 -5.58 3.49
CA VAL A 96 -17.02 -5.91 2.06
C VAL A 96 -16.30 -7.23 1.89
N ASP A 97 -17.05 -8.29 1.58
CA ASP A 97 -16.50 -9.63 1.32
C ASP A 97 -15.77 -9.66 -0.04
N PRO A 98 -14.42 -9.84 -0.07
CA PRO A 98 -13.66 -9.87 -1.31
C PRO A 98 -14.00 -11.03 -2.25
N SER A 99 -14.63 -12.10 -1.74
CA SER A 99 -15.03 -13.24 -2.55
C SER A 99 -16.16 -12.91 -3.53
N THR A 100 -17.02 -11.96 -3.15
CA THR A 100 -18.20 -11.51 -3.91
C THR A 100 -18.05 -10.11 -4.50
N HIS A 101 -17.15 -9.28 -3.94
CA HIS A 101 -16.91 -7.89 -4.35
C HIS A 101 -15.56 -7.73 -5.04
N PHE A 102 -15.46 -6.73 -5.93
CA PHE A 102 -14.23 -6.39 -6.60
C PHE A 102 -13.40 -5.42 -5.75
N VAL A 103 -12.44 -5.95 -5.02
CA VAL A 103 -11.61 -5.21 -4.06
C VAL A 103 -10.17 -5.11 -4.60
N LEU A 104 -9.59 -3.91 -4.53
CA LEU A 104 -8.19 -3.65 -4.92
C LEU A 104 -7.32 -3.39 -3.70
N ASP A 105 -6.10 -3.94 -3.72
CA ASP A 105 -4.98 -3.55 -2.87
C ASP A 105 -3.96 -2.77 -3.72
N TYR A 106 -3.97 -1.45 -3.59
CA TYR A 106 -3.13 -0.54 -4.38
C TYR A 106 -1.77 -0.34 -3.72
N GLY A 107 -0.71 -0.72 -4.43
CA GLY A 107 0.65 -0.79 -3.91
C GLY A 107 0.86 -1.97 -2.97
N SER A 108 0.30 -3.12 -3.32
CA SER A 108 0.26 -4.32 -2.48
C SER A 108 1.63 -4.86 -2.07
N GLY A 109 2.68 -4.53 -2.82
CA GLY A 109 3.96 -5.19 -2.67
C GLY A 109 3.82 -6.71 -2.86
N PRO A 110 4.66 -7.50 -2.18
CA PRO A 110 4.63 -8.95 -2.28
C PRO A 110 3.63 -9.63 -1.31
N ILE A 111 2.83 -8.85 -0.57
CA ILE A 111 1.90 -9.36 0.44
C ILE A 111 0.50 -9.42 -0.14
N ARG A 112 -0.24 -10.47 0.20
CA ARG A 112 -1.65 -10.60 -0.18
C ARG A 112 -2.51 -10.53 1.08
N LEU A 113 -3.39 -9.55 1.14
CA LEU A 113 -4.28 -9.30 2.28
C LEU A 113 -5.40 -10.35 2.37
N HIS A 114 -5.95 -10.77 1.21
CA HIS A 114 -6.99 -11.81 1.12
C HIS A 114 -6.87 -12.56 -0.22
N PRO A 115 -7.20 -13.87 -0.30
CA PRO A 115 -7.08 -14.64 -1.52
C PRO A 115 -7.77 -14.06 -2.75
N ASP A 116 -8.90 -13.36 -2.58
CA ASP A 116 -9.73 -12.83 -3.67
C ASP A 116 -9.55 -11.33 -3.94
N VAL A 117 -8.70 -10.63 -3.17
CA VAL A 117 -8.31 -9.24 -3.43
C VAL A 117 -7.40 -9.18 -4.66
N ILE A 118 -7.60 -8.18 -5.50
CA ILE A 118 -6.74 -7.90 -6.66
C ILE A 118 -5.57 -7.03 -6.21
N ASN A 119 -4.38 -7.60 -6.26
CA ASN A 119 -3.14 -6.91 -5.93
C ASN A 119 -2.64 -6.09 -7.12
N VAL A 120 -2.46 -4.79 -6.91
CA VAL A 120 -1.94 -3.84 -7.91
C VAL A 120 -0.61 -3.29 -7.42
N ASP A 121 0.43 -3.34 -8.25
CA ASP A 121 1.75 -2.79 -7.93
C ASP A 121 2.50 -2.37 -9.18
N ILE A 122 3.48 -1.49 -9.05
CA ILE A 122 4.41 -1.11 -10.12
C ILE A 122 5.44 -2.21 -10.38
N THR A 123 5.77 -3.00 -9.34
CA THR A 123 6.77 -4.05 -9.39
C THR A 123 6.11 -5.43 -9.57
N PRO A 124 6.59 -6.27 -10.49
CA PRO A 124 6.03 -7.60 -10.75
C PRO A 124 6.40 -8.61 -9.66
N TYR A 125 6.01 -8.35 -8.41
CA TYR A 125 6.22 -9.32 -7.32
C TYR A 125 5.37 -10.57 -7.54
N PRO A 126 5.80 -11.74 -7.03
CA PRO A 126 4.94 -12.92 -6.95
C PRO A 126 3.64 -12.58 -6.18
N GLY A 127 2.50 -12.82 -6.80
CA GLY A 127 1.20 -12.53 -6.20
C GLY A 127 0.58 -11.18 -6.57
N VAL A 128 1.24 -10.34 -7.38
CA VAL A 128 0.62 -9.17 -7.99
C VAL A 128 -0.22 -9.62 -9.18
N ASP A 129 -1.46 -9.15 -9.27
CA ASP A 129 -2.41 -9.50 -10.33
C ASP A 129 -2.40 -8.46 -11.47
N LEU A 130 -2.14 -7.18 -11.14
CA LEU A 130 -2.04 -6.08 -12.10
C LEU A 130 -0.73 -5.32 -11.89
N VAL A 131 0.17 -5.39 -12.86
CA VAL A 131 1.43 -4.62 -12.87
C VAL A 131 1.25 -3.42 -13.77
N VAL A 132 1.33 -2.22 -13.18
CA VAL A 132 1.15 -0.96 -13.91
C VAL A 132 1.88 0.18 -13.21
N ALA A 133 2.55 1.02 -13.98
CA ALA A 133 3.21 2.22 -13.47
C ALA A 133 2.27 3.44 -13.60
N GLY A 134 2.07 4.13 -12.49
CA GLY A 134 1.34 5.40 -12.45
C GLY A 134 -0.18 5.28 -12.51
N THR A 135 -0.81 6.43 -12.76
CA THR A 135 -2.26 6.62 -12.87
C THR A 135 -2.62 7.32 -14.18
N PRO A 136 -3.82 7.13 -14.73
CA PRO A 136 -4.92 6.30 -14.20
C PRO A 136 -4.69 4.80 -14.41
N LEU A 137 -5.21 3.98 -13.49
CA LEU A 137 -5.22 2.53 -13.68
C LEU A 137 -6.08 2.13 -14.88
N PRO A 138 -5.68 1.09 -15.65
CA PRO A 138 -6.40 0.62 -16.84
C PRO A 138 -7.65 -0.20 -16.47
N LEU A 139 -8.54 0.39 -15.67
CA LEU A 139 -9.79 -0.20 -15.20
C LEU A 139 -10.96 0.74 -15.51
N ARG A 140 -12.14 0.14 -15.68
CA ARG A 140 -13.39 0.87 -15.93
C ARG A 140 -13.77 1.76 -14.75
N ASP A 141 -14.39 2.90 -15.05
CA ASP A 141 -14.96 3.78 -14.03
C ASP A 141 -16.05 3.06 -13.25
N GLY A 142 -16.08 3.28 -11.94
CA GLY A 142 -17.12 2.74 -11.07
C GLY A 142 -17.22 1.22 -11.04
N CYS A 143 -16.14 0.48 -11.26
CA CYS A 143 -16.16 -0.97 -11.24
C CYS A 143 -15.73 -1.58 -9.90
N VAL A 144 -15.07 -0.81 -9.02
CA VAL A 144 -14.45 -1.28 -7.79
C VAL A 144 -15.38 -1.06 -6.59
N ASP A 145 -15.58 -2.07 -5.76
CA ASP A 145 -16.39 -1.99 -4.54
C ASP A 145 -15.61 -1.38 -3.37
N ALA A 146 -14.31 -1.71 -3.28
CA ALA A 146 -13.46 -1.18 -2.24
C ALA A 146 -11.99 -1.11 -2.67
N ILE A 147 -11.24 -0.14 -2.10
CA ILE A 147 -9.80 0.01 -2.28
C ILE A 147 -9.12 0.05 -0.91
N VAL A 148 -8.06 -0.72 -0.76
CA VAL A 148 -7.08 -0.62 0.33
C VAL A 148 -5.77 -0.11 -0.24
N SER A 149 -5.06 0.75 0.51
CA SER A 149 -3.70 1.17 0.18
C SER A 149 -2.91 1.37 1.48
N VAL A 150 -1.77 0.72 1.61
CA VAL A 150 -0.99 0.70 2.85
C VAL A 150 0.43 1.17 2.60
N ALA A 151 0.76 2.36 3.11
CA ALA A 151 2.09 2.95 3.00
C ALA A 151 2.57 3.05 1.53
N VAL A 152 1.79 3.76 0.71
CA VAL A 152 2.05 3.95 -0.73
C VAL A 152 2.05 5.41 -1.12
N LEU A 153 1.10 6.22 -0.61
CA LEU A 153 0.92 7.59 -1.07
C LEU A 153 2.12 8.48 -0.76
N GLU A 154 2.89 8.18 0.29
CA GLU A 154 4.14 8.86 0.62
C GLU A 154 5.22 8.69 -0.45
N HIS A 155 5.14 7.59 -1.22
CA HIS A 155 6.09 7.25 -2.30
C HIS A 155 5.64 7.75 -3.68
N VAL A 156 4.53 8.47 -3.75
CA VAL A 156 3.97 9.02 -4.99
C VAL A 156 4.22 10.54 -5.02
N ASP A 157 4.79 11.04 -6.11
CA ASP A 157 5.02 12.46 -6.32
C ASP A 157 3.72 13.26 -6.50
N ALA A 158 2.70 12.64 -7.09
CA ALA A 158 1.40 13.27 -7.38
C ALA A 158 0.21 12.55 -6.68
N PRO A 159 0.11 12.54 -5.34
CA PRO A 159 -0.90 11.78 -4.60
C PRO A 159 -2.33 12.23 -4.91
N HIS A 160 -2.54 13.49 -5.27
CA HIS A 160 -3.85 13.97 -5.71
C HIS A 160 -4.33 13.28 -7.00
N ALA A 161 -3.42 12.88 -7.90
CA ALA A 161 -3.79 12.13 -9.10
C ALA A 161 -4.26 10.72 -8.74
N VAL A 162 -3.55 10.06 -7.82
CA VAL A 162 -3.93 8.72 -7.32
C VAL A 162 -5.29 8.77 -6.61
N VAL A 163 -5.51 9.77 -5.75
CA VAL A 163 -6.78 9.90 -5.01
C VAL A 163 -7.95 10.20 -5.96
N ARG A 164 -7.74 10.98 -7.03
CA ARG A 164 -8.75 11.16 -8.09
C ARG A 164 -9.03 9.85 -8.84
N ASP A 165 -8.01 9.03 -9.06
CA ASP A 165 -8.18 7.72 -9.70
C ASP A 165 -8.96 6.76 -8.78
N PHE A 166 -8.73 6.77 -7.48
CA PHE A 166 -9.54 6.02 -6.52
C PHE A 166 -11.02 6.45 -6.57
N GLU A 167 -11.30 7.77 -6.65
CA GLU A 167 -12.67 8.28 -6.80
C GLU A 167 -13.31 7.79 -8.11
N ARG A 168 -12.57 7.80 -9.22
CA ARG A 168 -13.03 7.32 -10.52
C ARG A 168 -13.40 5.83 -10.49
N LEU A 169 -12.51 5.01 -9.91
CA LEU A 169 -12.61 3.55 -9.91
C LEU A 169 -13.71 3.01 -9.01
N LEU A 170 -13.89 3.61 -7.83
CA LEU A 170 -14.88 3.14 -6.87
C LEU A 170 -16.30 3.30 -7.42
N LYS A 171 -17.19 2.36 -7.13
CA LYS A 171 -18.64 2.49 -7.31
C LYS A 171 -19.18 3.61 -6.42
N PRO A 172 -20.30 4.28 -6.75
CA PRO A 172 -21.00 5.16 -5.81
C PRO A 172 -21.22 4.44 -4.46
N GLY A 173 -20.82 5.09 -3.36
CA GLY A 173 -20.83 4.47 -2.02
C GLY A 173 -19.71 3.48 -1.73
N GLY A 174 -18.85 3.18 -2.71
CA GLY A 174 -17.69 2.28 -2.56
C GLY A 174 -16.73 2.75 -1.47
N ARG A 175 -16.05 1.80 -0.84
CA ARG A 175 -15.23 2.00 0.38
C ARG A 175 -13.78 2.26 0.04
N LEU A 176 -13.15 3.11 0.84
CA LEU A 176 -11.73 3.41 0.74
C LEU A 176 -11.08 3.33 2.12
N GLN A 177 -9.94 2.62 2.21
CA GLN A 177 -9.07 2.62 3.38
C GLN A 177 -7.64 2.86 2.97
N VAL A 178 -7.02 3.92 3.52
CA VAL A 178 -5.63 4.29 3.21
C VAL A 178 -4.86 4.52 4.50
N TYR A 179 -3.78 3.77 4.68
CA TYR A 179 -2.80 4.02 5.74
C TYR A 179 -1.64 4.83 5.19
N VAL A 180 -1.23 5.85 5.92
CA VAL A 180 -0.04 6.66 5.63
C VAL A 180 0.82 6.86 6.88
N PRO A 181 2.16 6.88 6.74
CA PRO A 181 3.06 7.24 7.84
C PRO A 181 2.98 8.74 8.14
N PHE A 182 3.29 9.08 9.41
CA PHE A 182 3.44 10.47 9.84
C PHE A 182 4.77 10.69 10.55
N MET A 183 4.89 10.39 11.85
CA MET A 183 6.15 10.56 12.59
C MET A 183 7.02 9.30 12.42
N GLN A 184 7.59 9.15 11.24
CA GLN A 184 8.53 8.09 10.90
C GLN A 184 9.72 8.66 10.16
N GLY A 185 10.89 8.03 10.31
CA GLY A 185 12.08 8.37 9.54
C GLY A 185 11.86 8.23 8.03
N VAL A 186 12.68 8.92 7.26
CA VAL A 186 12.67 8.80 5.79
C VAL A 186 12.99 7.36 5.39
N HIS A 187 12.14 6.77 4.58
CA HIS A 187 12.29 5.40 4.09
C HIS A 187 11.89 5.33 2.61
N GLY A 188 12.88 5.33 1.73
CA GLY A 188 12.63 5.30 0.29
C GLY A 188 12.22 3.91 -0.22
N ALA A 189 11.26 3.89 -1.17
CA ALA A 189 10.91 2.71 -1.93
C ALA A 189 10.36 3.05 -3.34
N PRO A 190 11.08 3.65 -4.26
CA PRO A 190 12.46 4.21 -4.16
C PRO A 190 12.54 5.56 -3.47
N ASP A 191 11.49 6.40 -3.54
CA ASP A 191 11.44 7.77 -3.04
C ASP A 191 10.45 7.88 -1.87
N ASP A 192 10.57 8.95 -1.08
CA ASP A 192 9.72 9.25 0.06
C ASP A 192 9.45 10.77 0.06
N PHE A 193 8.31 11.18 -0.47
CA PHE A 193 8.06 12.58 -0.82
C PHE A 193 7.36 13.36 0.28
N GLN A 194 6.47 12.71 1.06
CA GLN A 194 5.54 13.49 1.89
C GLN A 194 5.00 12.75 3.11
N ARG A 195 4.53 13.56 4.05
CA ARG A 195 3.80 13.16 5.26
C ARG A 195 2.57 14.04 5.41
N TRP A 196 1.51 13.52 6.01
CA TRP A 196 0.27 14.26 6.20
C TRP A 196 -0.13 14.33 7.66
N THR A 197 -0.56 15.52 8.09
CA THR A 197 -1.33 15.68 9.32
C THR A 197 -2.77 15.18 9.09
N PRO A 198 -3.57 14.98 10.18
CA PRO A 198 -4.98 14.62 10.02
C PRO A 198 -5.76 15.58 9.10
N HIS A 199 -5.60 16.90 9.28
CA HIS A 199 -6.24 17.89 8.41
C HIS A 199 -5.73 17.85 6.97
N GLY A 200 -4.43 17.55 6.79
CA GLY A 200 -3.87 17.34 5.45
C GLY A 200 -4.53 16.16 4.72
N LEU A 201 -4.79 15.05 5.44
CA LEU A 201 -5.52 13.91 4.90
C LEU A 201 -6.97 14.25 4.59
N GLU A 202 -7.69 14.92 5.50
CA GLU A 202 -9.06 15.36 5.24
C GLU A 202 -9.15 16.23 3.98
N LYS A 203 -8.16 17.10 3.76
CA LYS A 203 -8.07 17.94 2.56
C LYS A 203 -7.75 17.12 1.30
N LEU A 204 -6.81 16.18 1.38
CA LEU A 204 -6.44 15.31 0.26
C LEU A 204 -7.64 14.48 -0.24
N PHE A 205 -8.49 14.03 0.70
CA PHE A 205 -9.67 13.22 0.42
C PHE A 205 -10.99 14.03 0.46
N GLU A 206 -10.97 15.35 0.28
CA GLU A 206 -12.15 16.23 0.39
C GLU A 206 -13.31 15.88 -0.57
N ARG A 207 -13.02 15.15 -1.64
CA ARG A 207 -14.00 14.70 -2.64
C ARG A 207 -14.79 13.45 -2.20
N PHE A 208 -14.42 12.83 -1.10
CA PHE A 208 -15.08 11.66 -0.52
C PHE A 208 -16.01 12.07 0.64
N ASP A 209 -17.00 11.25 0.89
CA ASP A 209 -17.89 11.36 2.05
C ASP A 209 -17.44 10.42 3.19
N ASP A 210 -18.05 10.55 4.36
CA ASP A 210 -17.82 9.71 5.55
C ASP A 210 -16.34 9.58 5.95
N ARG A 211 -15.55 10.65 5.72
CA ARG A 211 -14.13 10.66 6.06
C ARG A 211 -13.90 10.55 7.56
N ARG A 212 -13.06 9.61 7.96
CA ARG A 212 -12.59 9.48 9.35
C ARG A 212 -11.10 9.22 9.36
N VAL A 213 -10.35 10.04 10.07
CA VAL A 213 -8.92 9.87 10.28
C VAL A 213 -8.71 9.39 11.71
N VAL A 214 -8.06 8.23 11.86
CA VAL A 214 -7.75 7.63 13.15
C VAL A 214 -6.27 7.33 13.28
N VAL A 215 -5.77 7.29 14.52
CA VAL A 215 -4.41 6.85 14.82
C VAL A 215 -4.33 5.33 14.60
N ALA A 216 -3.60 4.93 13.58
CA ALA A 216 -3.41 3.51 13.25
C ALA A 216 -2.12 2.94 13.86
N ALA A 217 -1.06 3.74 13.94
CA ALA A 217 0.16 3.44 14.66
C ALA A 217 0.45 4.56 15.66
N GLY A 218 0.65 4.19 16.91
CA GLY A 218 0.60 5.11 18.04
C GLY A 218 1.88 5.91 18.29
N PRO A 219 1.90 6.71 19.36
CA PRO A 219 3.00 7.60 19.70
C PRO A 219 4.29 6.87 20.10
N THR A 220 4.19 5.66 20.67
CA THR A 220 5.39 4.90 21.07
C THR A 220 6.11 4.34 19.86
N SER A 221 5.38 3.90 18.82
CA SER A 221 5.98 3.50 17.54
C SER A 221 6.78 4.64 16.90
N ALA A 222 6.24 5.86 16.94
CA ALA A 222 6.96 7.06 16.48
C ALA A 222 8.23 7.31 17.29
N LEU A 223 8.10 7.30 18.64
CA LEU A 223 9.22 7.50 19.53
C LEU A 223 10.33 6.47 19.32
N VAL A 224 9.97 5.19 19.21
CA VAL A 224 10.94 4.10 19.02
C VAL A 224 11.71 4.28 17.71
N TRP A 225 11.03 4.61 16.61
CA TRP A 225 11.70 4.86 15.33
C TRP A 225 12.67 6.04 15.41
N ILE A 226 12.21 7.17 15.93
CA ILE A 226 13.04 8.38 16.06
C ILE A 226 14.20 8.14 17.02
N LEU A 227 13.96 7.45 18.14
CA LEU A 227 15.00 7.14 19.12
C LEU A 227 16.08 6.23 18.52
N GLN A 228 15.69 5.23 17.76
CA GLN A 228 16.61 4.30 17.09
C GLN A 228 17.52 5.04 16.09
N GLU A 229 16.94 5.89 15.24
CA GLU A 229 17.66 6.73 14.29
C GLU A 229 18.56 7.73 15.01
N TRP A 230 18.02 8.45 15.99
CA TRP A 230 18.77 9.44 16.76
C TRP A 230 19.97 8.82 17.48
N PHE A 231 19.78 7.65 18.09
CA PHE A 231 20.85 6.91 18.76
C PHE A 231 21.96 6.54 17.77
N ALA A 232 21.58 5.94 16.63
CA ALA A 232 22.53 5.54 15.61
C ALA A 232 23.29 6.74 15.01
N ILE A 233 22.61 7.85 14.71
CA ILE A 233 23.22 9.08 14.18
C ILE A 233 24.18 9.67 15.21
N THR A 234 23.74 9.87 16.43
CA THR A 234 24.51 10.56 17.48
C THR A 234 25.82 9.86 17.80
N PHE A 235 25.80 8.55 17.93
CA PHE A 235 26.96 7.80 18.39
C PHE A 235 27.78 7.15 17.26
N SER A 236 27.40 7.34 16.01
CA SER A 236 28.15 6.84 14.86
C SER A 236 29.36 7.69 14.47
N PHE A 237 29.42 8.93 14.95
CA PHE A 237 30.49 9.91 14.62
C PHE A 237 30.77 9.99 13.10
N GLY A 238 29.74 9.87 12.27
CA GLY A 238 29.81 9.89 10.80
C GLY A 238 30.26 8.58 10.14
N SER A 239 30.56 7.52 10.92
CA SER A 239 30.90 6.21 10.37
C SER A 239 29.64 5.45 9.94
N ARG A 240 29.51 5.14 8.63
CA ARG A 240 28.39 4.34 8.10
C ARG A 240 28.34 2.92 8.68
N ALA A 241 29.50 2.31 8.95
CA ALA A 241 29.56 0.97 9.52
C ALA A 241 29.07 0.98 10.98
N LEU A 242 29.53 1.98 11.76
CA LEU A 242 29.11 2.14 13.16
C LEU A 242 27.63 2.52 13.25
N TYR A 243 27.14 3.40 12.36
CA TYR A 243 25.72 3.71 12.26
C TYR A 243 24.87 2.44 12.08
N ARG A 244 25.22 1.57 11.10
CA ARG A 244 24.50 0.31 10.88
C ARG A 244 24.50 -0.61 12.10
N LEU A 245 25.65 -0.72 12.78
CA LEU A 245 25.77 -1.51 14.00
C LEU A 245 24.87 -0.94 15.12
N LEU A 246 24.92 0.37 15.36
CA LEU A 246 24.12 1.04 16.39
C LEU A 246 22.62 0.99 16.07
N TYR A 247 22.26 1.12 14.79
CA TYR A 247 20.89 0.95 14.33
C TYR A 247 20.36 -0.46 14.65
N MET A 248 21.17 -1.50 14.41
CA MET A 248 20.82 -2.87 14.80
C MET A 248 20.70 -3.05 16.31
N ILE A 249 21.57 -2.43 17.10
CA ILE A 249 21.47 -2.41 18.57
C ILE A 249 20.19 -1.70 19.02
N GLY A 250 19.78 -0.64 18.30
CA GLY A 250 18.56 0.12 18.56
C GLY A 250 17.27 -0.71 18.53
N PHE A 251 17.27 -1.90 17.94
CA PHE A 251 16.12 -2.81 18.01
C PHE A 251 15.77 -3.25 19.45
N ILE A 252 16.66 -3.05 20.41
CA ILE A 252 16.36 -3.27 21.84
C ILE A 252 15.18 -2.40 22.32
N PHE A 253 14.94 -1.26 21.68
CA PHE A 253 13.81 -0.37 21.99
C PHE A 253 12.48 -0.79 21.38
N THR A 254 12.52 -1.71 20.40
CA THR A 254 11.33 -2.11 19.62
C THR A 254 10.18 -2.67 20.48
N PRO A 255 10.39 -3.44 21.56
CA PRO A 255 9.30 -3.92 22.38
C PRO A 255 8.43 -2.83 23.01
N LEU A 256 8.97 -1.59 23.18
CA LEU A 256 8.20 -0.47 23.73
C LEU A 256 6.98 -0.15 22.85
N LYS A 257 7.02 -0.42 21.54
CA LYS A 257 5.89 -0.19 20.62
C LYS A 257 4.58 -0.83 21.07
N PHE A 258 4.64 -1.93 21.84
CA PHE A 258 3.44 -2.61 22.32
C PHE A 258 2.63 -1.77 23.32
N LEU A 259 3.23 -0.72 23.91
CA LEU A 259 2.47 0.28 24.69
C LEU A 259 1.42 0.99 23.83
N ASP A 260 1.56 1.00 22.53
CA ASP A 260 0.58 1.58 21.61
C ASP A 260 -0.75 0.80 21.57
N ALA A 261 -0.81 -0.41 22.09
CA ALA A 261 -2.08 -1.10 22.33
C ALA A 261 -3.03 -0.24 23.18
N ALA A 262 -2.49 0.51 24.15
CA ALA A 262 -3.25 1.45 24.97
C ALA A 262 -3.10 2.90 24.48
N LEU A 263 -1.88 3.37 24.22
CA LEU A 263 -1.58 4.79 23.98
C LEU A 263 -2.18 5.33 22.67
N ARG A 264 -2.39 4.49 21.65
CA ARG A 264 -3.06 4.93 20.42
C ARG A 264 -4.50 5.44 20.65
N HIS A 265 -5.15 5.02 21.75
CA HIS A 265 -6.52 5.44 22.12
C HIS A 265 -6.53 6.71 22.97
N HIS A 266 -5.37 7.23 23.35
CA HIS A 266 -5.28 8.46 24.12
C HIS A 266 -5.78 9.65 23.28
N PRO A 267 -6.61 10.57 23.83
CA PRO A 267 -7.17 11.70 23.07
C PRO A 267 -6.12 12.57 22.37
N MET A 268 -4.90 12.62 22.88
CA MET A 268 -3.80 13.40 22.31
C MET A 268 -2.84 12.57 21.45
N ALA A 269 -3.12 11.29 21.19
CA ALA A 269 -2.23 10.41 20.43
C ALA A 269 -1.91 10.93 19.03
N SER A 270 -2.85 11.65 18.42
CA SER A 270 -2.68 12.27 17.10
C SER A 270 -1.56 13.32 17.03
N LYS A 271 -1.08 13.86 18.17
CA LYS A 271 0.00 14.85 18.14
C LYS A 271 1.34 14.29 17.66
N ILE A 272 1.62 13.02 17.96
CA ILE A 272 2.87 12.32 17.64
C ILE A 272 2.62 10.88 17.18
N ALA A 273 1.50 10.63 16.48
CA ALA A 273 1.22 9.31 15.94
C ALA A 273 2.32 8.89 14.94
N SER A 274 2.62 7.59 14.89
CA SER A 274 3.52 7.04 13.85
C SER A 274 2.85 7.01 12.49
N GLY A 275 1.53 6.78 12.44
CA GLY A 275 0.77 6.78 11.19
C GLY A 275 -0.73 6.85 11.40
N TYR A 276 -1.42 7.24 10.34
CA TYR A 276 -2.88 7.39 10.31
C TYR A 276 -3.53 6.44 9.32
N LEU A 277 -4.73 6.02 9.66
CA LEU A 277 -5.67 5.40 8.74
C LEU A 277 -6.77 6.42 8.43
N ILE A 278 -6.99 6.70 7.14
CA ILE A 278 -8.19 7.36 6.67
C ILE A 278 -9.14 6.34 6.07
N THR A 279 -10.39 6.36 6.50
CA THR A 279 -11.50 5.65 5.87
C THR A 279 -12.42 6.67 5.22
N ALA A 280 -12.97 6.33 4.06
CA ALA A 280 -13.86 7.22 3.32
C ALA A 280 -14.79 6.42 2.40
N ARG A 281 -15.80 7.10 1.83
CA ARG A 281 -16.70 6.54 0.82
C ARG A 281 -16.75 7.43 -0.41
N ARG A 282 -16.81 6.84 -1.60
CA ARG A 282 -17.14 7.59 -2.80
C ARG A 282 -18.55 8.19 -2.65
N ARG A 283 -18.70 9.44 -3.03
CA ARG A 283 -20.00 10.13 -3.02
C ARG A 283 -21.03 9.35 -3.80
N MET A 284 -22.24 9.29 -3.26
CA MET A 284 -23.39 8.83 -4.02
C MET A 284 -23.68 9.86 -5.12
N THR A 285 -23.75 9.42 -6.36
CA THR A 285 -24.14 10.32 -7.45
C THR A 285 -25.59 10.73 -7.21
N THR A 286 -25.81 11.98 -6.86
CA THR A 286 -27.16 12.57 -6.88
C THR A 286 -27.61 12.58 -8.34
N GLN A 287 -28.66 11.84 -8.65
CA GLN A 287 -29.36 11.93 -9.95
C GLN A 287 -29.94 13.33 -10.14
#